data_f8577c3bcdb40fdc2589c7abada63776
#
_entry.id   f8577c3bcdb40fdc2589c7abada63776
#
_cell.length_a   1.000
_cell.length_b   1.000
_cell.length_c   1.000
_cell.angle_alpha   90.00
_cell.angle_beta   90.00
_cell.angle_gamma   90.00
#
_symmetry.space_group_name_H-M   'P 1'
#
loop_
_entity.id
_entity.type
_entity.pdbx_description
1 polymer ?
#
loop_
_entity_poly.entity_id
_entity_poly.type
_entity_poly.pdbx_seq_one_letter_code
_entity_poly.pdbx_strand_id
1 'polypeptide(L)'
;MKLILILPMILIPTSVLLRAEVDTGRPCGGTPYDTYMGPMRQTYARLGDGSPSINDVRSQLRTAYRFRYYFDASQPYTPQLPEVTESRQQGDCKAKSLWLLSKMETRDARYVLGKAKVGSRISHVWLLWSNGGTWIILDPTNTADIIEADRVVGQKCIAKYSYSGRSAYKHPTYSQYIQN
;
A
#
# COMPACT_ATOMS: atom_id res chain seq x y z
N MET A 1 60.28 32.43 13.43
CA MET A 1 59.45 31.33 13.92
C MET A 1 58.04 31.52 13.36
N LYS A 2 57.60 30.66 12.42
CA LYS A 2 56.24 30.67 11.87
C LYS A 2 55.43 29.63 12.64
N LEU A 3 54.41 30.12 13.36
CA LEU A 3 53.47 29.27 14.09
C LEU A 3 52.46 28.68 13.09
N ILE A 4 52.49 27.37 12.89
CA ILE A 4 51.51 26.64 12.08
C ILE A 4 50.35 26.27 12.99
N LEU A 5 49.20 26.92 12.78
CA LEU A 5 47.96 26.60 13.47
C LEU A 5 47.33 25.39 12.82
N ILE A 6 47.38 24.23 13.46
CA ILE A 6 46.69 23.00 13.01
C ILE A 6 45.27 23.07 13.56
N LEU A 7 44.31 23.32 12.65
CA LEU A 7 42.89 23.29 13.00
C LEU A 7 42.42 21.81 13.05
N PRO A 8 41.81 21.34 14.16
CA PRO A 8 41.31 19.98 14.22
C PRO A 8 40.07 19.83 13.29
N MET A 9 40.17 18.95 12.35
CA MET A 9 39.07 18.56 11.46
C MET A 9 38.07 17.73 12.28
N ILE A 10 36.95 18.34 12.67
CA ILE A 10 35.86 17.65 13.36
C ILE A 10 35.13 16.77 12.33
N LEU A 11 35.38 15.47 12.38
CA LEU A 11 34.58 14.50 11.68
C LEU A 11 33.18 14.45 12.33
N ILE A 12 32.19 15.06 11.68
CA ILE A 12 30.78 14.90 12.04
C ILE A 12 30.37 13.50 11.56
N PRO A 13 29.97 12.57 12.45
CA PRO A 13 29.48 11.28 12.02
C PRO A 13 28.16 11.52 11.28
N THR A 14 28.14 11.30 9.97
CA THR A 14 26.90 11.18 9.21
C THR A 14 26.19 9.92 9.70
N SER A 15 25.23 10.09 10.61
CA SER A 15 24.30 9.05 11.00
C SER A 15 23.47 8.71 9.76
N VAL A 16 23.86 7.66 9.03
CA VAL A 16 23.03 7.02 8.03
C VAL A 16 21.82 6.46 8.77
N LEU A 17 20.69 7.14 8.67
CA LEU A 17 19.41 6.60 9.09
C LEU A 17 19.16 5.34 8.25
N LEU A 18 19.45 4.17 8.82
CA LEU A 18 19.09 2.88 8.23
C LEU A 18 17.55 2.85 8.11
N ARG A 19 17.06 3.05 6.90
CA ARG A 19 15.64 2.86 6.59
C ARG A 19 15.33 1.37 6.69
N ALA A 20 14.19 1.03 7.29
CA ALA A 20 13.77 -0.36 7.40
C ALA A 20 13.43 -0.91 6.01
N GLU A 21 13.83 -2.15 5.75
CA GLU A 21 13.52 -2.82 4.49
C GLU A 21 12.01 -3.09 4.38
N VAL A 22 11.41 -2.65 3.28
CA VAL A 22 9.98 -2.86 2.99
C VAL A 22 9.78 -4.27 2.45
N ASP A 23 8.93 -5.06 3.12
CA ASP A 23 8.52 -6.38 2.61
C ASP A 23 7.59 -6.20 1.39
N THR A 24 8.13 -6.39 0.21
CA THR A 24 7.36 -6.34 -1.04
C THR A 24 6.73 -7.67 -1.42
N GLY A 25 6.89 -8.71 -0.60
CA GLY A 25 6.35 -10.05 -0.83
C GLY A 25 7.16 -10.88 -1.83
N ARG A 26 6.98 -12.20 -1.73
CA ARG A 26 7.56 -13.18 -2.65
C ARG A 26 6.46 -13.79 -3.50
N PRO A 27 6.68 -14.03 -4.81
CA PRO A 27 5.70 -14.70 -5.66
C PRO A 27 5.23 -16.01 -5.03
N CYS A 28 3.93 -16.29 -5.13
CA CYS A 28 3.34 -17.54 -4.65
C CYS A 28 2.32 -18.09 -5.64
N GLY A 29 2.06 -19.41 -5.60
CA GLY A 29 1.17 -20.09 -6.53
C GLY A 29 -0.31 -19.77 -6.33
N GLY A 30 -0.68 -19.06 -5.27
CA GLY A 30 -2.05 -18.67 -4.96
C GLY A 30 -2.25 -18.28 -3.51
N THR A 31 -3.42 -17.76 -3.21
CA THR A 31 -3.83 -17.36 -1.86
C THR A 31 -5.25 -17.86 -1.55
N PRO A 32 -5.66 -17.92 -0.28
CA PRO A 32 -7.03 -18.28 0.08
C PRO A 32 -8.11 -17.32 -0.45
N TYR A 33 -7.71 -16.17 -1.00
CA TYR A 33 -8.62 -15.12 -1.46
C TYR A 33 -8.81 -15.10 -2.98
N ASP A 34 -8.12 -15.94 -3.74
CA ASP A 34 -8.08 -15.89 -5.20
C ASP A 34 -9.47 -15.97 -5.87
N THR A 35 -10.39 -16.73 -5.28
CA THR A 35 -11.78 -16.86 -5.77
C THR A 35 -12.58 -15.57 -5.67
N TYR A 36 -12.17 -14.64 -4.78
CA TYR A 36 -12.85 -13.36 -4.55
C TYR A 36 -12.22 -12.21 -5.34
N MET A 37 -11.07 -12.42 -5.98
CA MET A 37 -10.28 -11.35 -6.61
C MET A 37 -10.69 -11.06 -8.07
N GLY A 38 -11.84 -11.54 -8.52
CA GLY A 38 -12.35 -11.27 -9.88
C GLY A 38 -12.37 -9.77 -10.23
N PRO A 39 -13.05 -8.92 -9.47
CA PRO A 39 -13.08 -7.47 -9.73
C PRO A 39 -11.70 -6.81 -9.74
N MET A 40 -10.81 -7.22 -8.84
CA MET A 40 -9.44 -6.72 -8.80
C MET A 40 -8.67 -7.10 -10.08
N ARG A 41 -8.74 -8.36 -10.51
CA ARG A 41 -8.10 -8.83 -11.75
C ARG A 41 -8.65 -8.13 -12.98
N GLN A 42 -9.96 -7.89 -13.02
CA GLN A 42 -10.63 -7.14 -14.09
C GLN A 42 -10.12 -5.68 -14.13
N THR A 43 -9.95 -5.04 -12.98
CA THR A 43 -9.40 -3.69 -12.89
C THR A 43 -7.97 -3.65 -13.43
N TYR A 44 -7.08 -4.55 -12.97
CA TYR A 44 -5.70 -4.61 -13.49
C TYR A 44 -5.62 -4.85 -15.00
N ALA A 45 -6.53 -5.64 -15.57
CA ALA A 45 -6.56 -5.91 -17.02
C ALA A 45 -6.83 -4.65 -17.85
N ARG A 46 -7.44 -3.63 -17.25
CA ARG A 46 -7.77 -2.34 -17.88
C ARG A 46 -6.74 -1.25 -17.62
N LEU A 47 -5.81 -1.47 -16.67
CA LEU A 47 -4.79 -0.47 -16.35
C LEU A 47 -3.80 -0.33 -17.51
N GLY A 48 -3.46 0.94 -17.80
CA GLY A 48 -2.33 1.30 -18.65
C GLY A 48 -0.98 1.18 -17.94
N ASP A 49 0.07 1.56 -18.63
CA ASP A 49 1.42 1.65 -18.10
C ASP A 49 1.73 3.12 -17.70
N GLY A 50 0.75 3.80 -17.12
CA GLY A 50 0.85 5.18 -16.67
C GLY A 50 1.83 5.34 -15.50
N SER A 51 2.45 6.51 -15.44
CA SER A 51 3.29 6.94 -14.31
C SER A 51 2.68 8.18 -13.68
N PRO A 52 1.67 8.01 -12.80
CA PRO A 52 0.97 9.14 -12.21
C PRO A 52 1.91 9.96 -11.33
N SER A 53 1.72 11.28 -11.32
CA SER A 53 2.47 12.13 -10.39
C SER A 53 2.02 11.87 -8.95
N ILE A 54 2.91 12.12 -7.99
CA ILE A 54 2.59 11.98 -6.56
C ILE A 54 1.44 12.91 -6.14
N ASN A 55 1.28 14.05 -6.80
CA ASN A 55 0.22 15.00 -6.51
C ASN A 55 -1.13 14.50 -7.03
N ASP A 56 -1.17 13.88 -8.20
CA ASP A 56 -2.39 13.25 -8.74
C ASP A 56 -2.84 12.11 -7.84
N VAL A 57 -1.91 11.22 -7.44
CA VAL A 57 -2.19 10.12 -6.52
C VAL A 57 -2.72 10.64 -5.18
N ARG A 58 -2.11 11.69 -4.62
CA ARG A 58 -2.57 12.31 -3.37
C ARG A 58 -3.98 12.89 -3.51
N SER A 59 -4.29 13.51 -4.64
CA SER A 59 -5.63 14.04 -4.93
C SER A 59 -6.67 12.91 -4.99
N GLN A 60 -6.37 11.83 -5.70
CA GLN A 60 -7.26 10.68 -5.80
C GLN A 60 -7.42 9.95 -4.44
N LEU A 61 -6.35 9.83 -3.66
CA LEU A 61 -6.40 9.28 -2.30
C LEU A 61 -7.35 10.06 -1.40
N ARG A 62 -7.27 11.41 -1.44
CA ARG A 62 -8.18 12.28 -0.69
C ARG A 62 -9.63 12.14 -1.14
N THR A 63 -9.87 11.94 -2.42
CA THR A 63 -11.21 11.67 -2.95
C THR A 63 -11.75 10.34 -2.42
N ALA A 64 -10.98 9.26 -2.53
CA ALA A 64 -11.37 7.95 -2.00
C ALA A 64 -11.59 7.96 -0.48
N TYR A 65 -10.76 8.72 0.26
CA TYR A 65 -10.91 8.87 1.71
C TYR A 65 -12.26 9.47 2.10
N ARG A 66 -12.78 10.42 1.33
CA ARG A 66 -14.08 11.06 1.58
C ARG A 66 -15.28 10.18 1.30
N PHE A 67 -15.14 9.10 0.54
CA PHE A 67 -16.24 8.16 0.30
C PHE A 67 -16.72 7.61 1.63
N ARG A 68 -18.04 7.47 1.78
CA ARG A 68 -18.63 6.88 2.97
C ARG A 68 -18.16 5.43 3.14
N TYR A 69 -17.78 5.05 4.36
CA TYR A 69 -17.46 3.64 4.62
C TYR A 69 -18.74 2.81 4.64
N TYR A 70 -18.75 1.76 3.83
CA TYR A 70 -19.86 0.80 3.76
C TYR A 70 -19.31 -0.60 3.54
N PHE A 71 -19.55 -1.49 4.52
CA PHE A 71 -19.19 -2.90 4.44
C PHE A 71 -20.38 -3.73 3.97
N ASP A 72 -20.23 -4.42 2.85
CA ASP A 72 -21.24 -5.35 2.34
C ASP A 72 -21.05 -6.74 2.98
N ALA A 73 -21.90 -7.08 3.94
CA ALA A 73 -21.85 -8.36 4.63
C ALA A 73 -22.22 -9.54 3.74
N SER A 74 -22.93 -9.32 2.63
CA SER A 74 -23.27 -10.38 1.66
C SER A 74 -22.08 -10.77 0.77
N GLN A 75 -21.09 -9.86 0.64
CA GLN A 75 -19.88 -10.05 -0.14
C GLN A 75 -18.61 -9.71 0.69
N PRO A 76 -18.37 -10.42 1.81
CA PRO A 76 -17.40 -9.99 2.82
C PRO A 76 -15.96 -9.98 2.30
N TYR A 77 -15.64 -10.73 1.24
CA TYR A 77 -14.28 -10.85 0.70
C TYR A 77 -14.12 -10.25 -0.69
N THR A 78 -15.20 -10.14 -1.46
CA THR A 78 -15.16 -9.63 -2.84
C THR A 78 -15.13 -8.09 -2.83
N PRO A 79 -14.14 -7.45 -3.49
CA PRO A 79 -14.17 -6.00 -3.65
C PRO A 79 -15.27 -5.57 -4.61
N GLN A 80 -15.93 -4.46 -4.34
CA GLN A 80 -16.86 -3.83 -5.25
C GLN A 80 -16.10 -3.26 -6.46
N LEU A 81 -16.70 -3.32 -7.66
CA LEU A 81 -16.11 -2.72 -8.86
C LEU A 81 -15.92 -1.21 -8.70
N PRO A 82 -14.86 -0.62 -9.30
CA PRO A 82 -14.57 0.82 -9.20
C PRO A 82 -15.75 1.71 -9.62
N GLU A 83 -16.43 1.36 -10.71
CA GLU A 83 -17.56 2.13 -11.26
C GLU A 83 -18.74 2.18 -10.28
N VAL A 84 -18.98 1.08 -9.56
CA VAL A 84 -20.04 1.00 -8.54
C VAL A 84 -19.66 1.81 -7.30
N THR A 85 -18.39 1.74 -6.89
CA THR A 85 -17.86 2.53 -5.77
C THR A 85 -17.95 4.02 -6.06
N GLU A 86 -17.62 4.42 -7.29
CA GLU A 86 -17.69 5.82 -7.75
C GLU A 86 -19.13 6.34 -7.78
N SER A 87 -20.04 5.61 -8.42
CA SER A 87 -21.43 6.03 -8.55
C SER A 87 -22.14 6.17 -7.20
N ARG A 88 -21.78 5.33 -6.23
CA ARG A 88 -22.37 5.34 -4.88
C ARG A 88 -21.64 6.24 -3.89
N GLN A 89 -20.43 6.71 -4.22
CA GLN A 89 -19.54 7.47 -3.33
C GLN A 89 -19.37 6.74 -1.97
N GLN A 90 -19.32 5.41 -1.99
CA GLN A 90 -19.20 4.57 -0.81
C GLN A 90 -18.53 3.23 -1.10
N GLY A 91 -17.89 2.66 -0.07
CA GLY A 91 -17.29 1.35 -0.11
C GLY A 91 -16.47 1.07 1.16
N ASP A 92 -16.11 -0.18 1.36
CA ASP A 92 -15.18 -0.58 2.41
C ASP A 92 -13.71 -0.41 1.95
N CYS A 93 -12.77 -0.88 2.76
CA CYS A 93 -11.34 -0.79 2.44
C CYS A 93 -11.00 -1.46 1.10
N LYS A 94 -11.67 -2.56 0.74
CA LYS A 94 -11.45 -3.28 -0.52
C LYS A 94 -11.89 -2.44 -1.71
N ALA A 95 -13.10 -1.91 -1.63
CA ALA A 95 -13.73 -1.12 -2.68
C ALA A 95 -13.00 0.20 -2.92
N LYS A 96 -12.69 0.94 -1.85
CA LYS A 96 -11.97 2.21 -1.90
C LYS A 96 -10.56 2.05 -2.48
N SER A 97 -9.83 1.01 -2.06
CA SER A 97 -8.50 0.71 -2.59
C SER A 97 -8.55 0.32 -4.06
N LEU A 98 -9.56 -0.45 -4.48
CA LEU A 98 -9.70 -0.86 -5.88
C LEU A 98 -10.10 0.33 -6.77
N TRP A 99 -10.96 1.22 -6.28
CA TRP A 99 -11.29 2.47 -6.96
C TRP A 99 -10.05 3.34 -7.14
N LEU A 100 -9.26 3.53 -6.08
CA LEU A 100 -8.03 4.32 -6.14
C LEU A 100 -7.05 3.72 -7.17
N LEU A 101 -6.85 2.40 -7.17
CA LEU A 101 -6.02 1.72 -8.14
C LEU A 101 -6.47 2.02 -9.58
N SER A 102 -7.77 1.98 -9.84
CA SER A 102 -8.31 2.27 -11.19
C SER A 102 -8.06 3.70 -11.65
N LYS A 103 -7.99 4.66 -10.71
CA LYS A 103 -7.72 6.08 -11.01
C LYS A 103 -6.23 6.39 -11.15
N MET A 104 -5.37 5.54 -10.61
CA MET A 104 -3.92 5.70 -10.77
C MET A 104 -3.43 5.26 -12.15
N GLU A 105 -4.18 4.39 -12.84
CA GLU A 105 -3.87 3.89 -14.19
C GLU A 105 -2.44 3.32 -14.34
N THR A 106 -1.88 2.78 -13.25
CA THR A 106 -0.53 2.22 -13.20
C THR A 106 -0.52 0.78 -12.71
N ARG A 107 0.41 -0.01 -13.25
CA ARG A 107 0.66 -1.39 -12.79
C ARG A 107 1.72 -1.48 -11.69
N ASP A 108 2.36 -0.37 -11.34
CA ASP A 108 3.40 -0.31 -10.30
C ASP A 108 2.84 -0.31 -8.88
N ALA A 109 1.53 -0.43 -8.74
CA ALA A 109 0.86 -0.58 -7.45
C ALA A 109 0.46 -2.04 -7.21
N ARG A 110 0.49 -2.47 -5.95
CA ARG A 110 -0.02 -3.76 -5.49
C ARG A 110 -1.25 -3.57 -4.63
N TYR A 111 -2.25 -4.41 -4.84
CA TYR A 111 -3.44 -4.50 -4.00
C TYR A 111 -3.14 -5.44 -2.83
N VAL A 112 -3.06 -4.90 -1.61
CA VAL A 112 -2.50 -5.58 -0.44
C VAL A 112 -3.58 -5.94 0.56
N LEU A 113 -3.54 -7.18 1.05
CA LEU A 113 -4.39 -7.70 2.14
C LEU A 113 -3.52 -7.99 3.37
N GLY A 114 -3.98 -7.56 4.54
CA GLY A 114 -3.25 -7.80 5.78
C GLY A 114 -3.97 -7.23 6.99
N LYS A 115 -3.23 -6.56 7.87
CA LYS A 115 -3.73 -5.89 9.08
C LYS A 115 -3.35 -4.42 9.05
N ALA A 116 -4.25 -3.53 9.47
CA ALA A 116 -3.99 -2.09 9.50
C ALA A 116 -2.85 -1.73 10.47
N LYS A 117 -2.72 -2.50 11.57
CA LYS A 117 -1.66 -2.35 12.58
C LYS A 117 -1.48 -3.65 13.36
N VAL A 118 -0.38 -3.76 14.07
CA VAL A 118 -0.14 -4.85 15.04
C VAL A 118 -1.30 -4.90 16.05
N GLY A 119 -1.74 -6.10 16.41
CA GLY A 119 -2.86 -6.33 17.32
C GLY A 119 -4.26 -6.14 16.72
N SER A 120 -4.37 -5.70 15.44
CA SER A 120 -5.68 -5.62 14.79
C SER A 120 -6.27 -7.00 14.54
N ARG A 121 -7.52 -7.24 14.99
CA ARG A 121 -8.26 -8.48 14.71
C ARG A 121 -8.87 -8.50 13.31
N ILE A 122 -9.20 -7.33 12.77
CA ILE A 122 -9.90 -7.17 11.49
C ILE A 122 -8.87 -7.15 10.35
N SER A 123 -9.16 -7.88 9.27
CA SER A 123 -8.41 -7.78 8.03
C SER A 123 -8.62 -6.43 7.36
N HIS A 124 -7.62 -5.95 6.65
CA HIS A 124 -7.60 -4.65 6.01
C HIS A 124 -6.98 -4.70 4.61
N VAL A 125 -7.34 -3.74 3.77
CA VAL A 125 -6.86 -3.63 2.39
C VAL A 125 -6.41 -2.20 2.10
N TRP A 126 -5.27 -2.09 1.39
CA TRP A 126 -4.67 -0.83 0.93
C TRP A 126 -3.88 -1.07 -0.35
N LEU A 127 -3.25 -0.05 -0.90
CA LEU A 127 -2.30 -0.17 -1.99
C LEU A 127 -0.86 0.04 -1.51
N LEU A 128 0.07 -0.70 -2.11
CA LEU A 128 1.51 -0.48 -1.99
C LEU A 128 2.03 -0.10 -3.38
N TRP A 129 2.40 1.16 -3.56
CA TRP A 129 2.78 1.74 -4.84
C TRP A 129 4.29 2.00 -4.90
N SER A 130 4.94 1.55 -5.99
CA SER A 130 6.34 1.85 -6.29
C SER A 130 6.42 3.13 -7.08
N ASN A 131 7.04 4.17 -6.51
CA ASN A 131 7.25 5.46 -7.14
C ASN A 131 8.74 5.81 -7.12
N GLY A 132 9.43 5.68 -8.26
CA GLY A 132 10.85 6.00 -8.37
C GLY A 132 11.75 5.24 -7.39
N GLY A 133 11.44 3.98 -7.10
CA GLY A 133 12.18 3.14 -6.14
C GLY A 133 11.76 3.32 -4.68
N THR A 134 10.87 4.24 -4.37
CA THR A 134 10.27 4.40 -3.02
C THR A 134 8.93 3.69 -2.97
N TRP A 135 8.73 2.83 -1.96
CA TRP A 135 7.44 2.21 -1.71
C TRP A 135 6.54 3.10 -0.85
N ILE A 136 5.34 3.33 -1.35
CA ILE A 136 4.35 4.22 -0.74
C ILE A 136 3.09 3.43 -0.39
N ILE A 137 2.61 3.57 0.83
CA ILE A 137 1.32 3.05 1.30
C ILE A 137 0.24 4.09 0.99
N LEU A 138 -0.83 3.64 0.35
CA LEU A 138 -2.04 4.41 0.06
C LEU A 138 -3.23 3.69 0.70
N ASP A 139 -3.70 4.21 1.82
CA ASP A 139 -4.79 3.62 2.60
C ASP A 139 -6.02 4.56 2.63
N PRO A 140 -6.90 4.48 1.63
CA PRO A 140 -8.03 5.39 1.48
C PRO A 140 -9.12 5.22 2.56
N THR A 141 -8.92 4.32 3.51
CA THR A 141 -9.85 4.12 4.62
C THR A 141 -9.41 4.83 5.88
N ASN A 142 -8.10 4.81 6.16
CA ASN A 142 -7.55 5.31 7.43
C ASN A 142 -6.87 6.67 7.31
N THR A 143 -6.45 7.08 6.11
CA THR A 143 -5.75 8.35 5.92
C THR A 143 -5.99 8.96 4.54
N ALA A 144 -5.97 10.30 4.49
CA ALA A 144 -5.98 11.09 3.26
C ALA A 144 -4.56 11.42 2.76
N ASP A 145 -3.52 10.98 3.48
CA ASP A 145 -2.12 11.27 3.17
C ASP A 145 -1.36 10.02 2.77
N ILE A 146 -0.36 10.23 1.93
CA ILE A 146 0.60 9.19 1.53
C ILE A 146 1.55 8.88 2.70
N ILE A 147 1.96 7.62 2.82
CA ILE A 147 2.90 7.15 3.85
C ILE A 147 4.06 6.44 3.15
N GLU A 148 5.29 6.88 3.38
CA GLU A 148 6.48 6.10 2.98
C GLU A 148 6.52 4.80 3.78
N ALA A 149 6.55 3.66 3.08
CA ALA A 149 6.36 2.36 3.71
C ALA A 149 7.48 2.01 4.70
N ASP A 150 8.71 2.42 4.43
CA ASP A 150 9.89 2.20 5.28
C ASP A 150 9.82 2.88 6.66
N ARG A 151 8.98 3.93 6.79
CA ARG A 151 8.76 4.64 8.06
C ARG A 151 7.85 3.91 9.05
N VAL A 152 7.08 2.94 8.56
CA VAL A 152 6.03 2.27 9.36
C VAL A 152 6.15 0.75 9.37
N VAL A 153 7.27 0.22 8.89
CA VAL A 153 7.55 -1.23 8.89
C VAL A 153 7.33 -1.81 10.29
N GLY A 154 6.55 -2.90 10.37
CA GLY A 154 6.24 -3.58 11.63
C GLY A 154 5.27 -2.85 12.56
N GLN A 155 4.75 -1.68 12.18
CA GLN A 155 3.83 -0.89 13.00
C GLN A 155 2.44 -0.79 12.37
N LYS A 156 2.38 -0.44 11.09
CA LYS A 156 1.13 -0.25 10.33
C LYS A 156 1.20 -0.99 9.01
N CYS A 157 0.03 -1.28 8.44
CA CYS A 157 -0.11 -1.91 7.13
C CYS A 157 0.71 -3.19 7.00
N ILE A 158 0.49 -4.14 7.94
CA ILE A 158 1.20 -5.42 8.00
C ILE A 158 0.65 -6.33 6.89
N ALA A 159 1.38 -6.43 5.80
CA ALA A 159 0.97 -7.17 4.61
C ALA A 159 1.03 -8.69 4.83
N LYS A 160 -0.02 -9.42 4.42
CA LYS A 160 -0.07 -10.89 4.41
C LYS A 160 0.02 -11.44 3.00
N TYR A 161 -0.78 -10.89 2.10
CA TYR A 161 -0.80 -11.20 0.69
C TYR A 161 -0.91 -9.91 -0.12
N SER A 162 -0.43 -9.93 -1.35
CA SER A 162 -0.67 -8.84 -2.30
C SER A 162 -0.82 -9.38 -3.71
N TYR A 163 -1.39 -8.56 -4.59
CA TYR A 163 -1.63 -8.88 -5.99
C TYR A 163 -1.14 -7.76 -6.90
N SER A 164 -0.61 -8.17 -8.06
CA SER A 164 -0.34 -7.30 -9.19
C SER A 164 -0.77 -8.04 -10.46
N GLY A 165 -1.87 -7.61 -11.06
CA GLY A 165 -2.49 -8.32 -12.17
C GLY A 165 -2.91 -9.75 -11.80
N ARG A 166 -2.32 -10.73 -12.48
CA ARG A 166 -2.56 -12.16 -12.20
C ARG A 166 -1.63 -12.74 -11.13
N SER A 167 -0.55 -12.04 -10.80
CA SER A 167 0.45 -12.52 -9.86
C SER A 167 0.01 -12.30 -8.42
N ALA A 168 0.22 -13.32 -7.59
CA ALA A 168 0.00 -13.26 -6.15
C ALA A 168 1.35 -13.33 -5.41
N TYR A 169 1.40 -12.65 -4.27
CA TYR A 169 2.60 -12.57 -3.42
C TYR A 169 2.23 -12.86 -1.98
N LYS A 170 3.11 -13.58 -1.27
CA LYS A 170 3.03 -13.81 0.17
C LYS A 170 4.10 -12.96 0.86
N HIS A 171 3.75 -12.31 1.95
CA HIS A 171 4.65 -11.48 2.74
C HIS A 171 5.19 -12.27 3.92
N PRO A 172 6.47 -12.68 3.92
CA PRO A 172 7.04 -13.54 4.96
C PRO A 172 7.13 -12.85 6.33
N THR A 173 7.22 -11.52 6.37
CA THR A 173 7.30 -10.77 7.62
C THR A 173 5.97 -10.72 8.39
N TYR A 174 4.85 -11.11 7.77
CA TYR A 174 3.53 -11.07 8.42
C TYR A 174 3.51 -11.79 9.78
N SER A 175 4.06 -13.02 9.82
CA SER A 175 4.10 -13.83 11.04
C SER A 175 5.02 -13.28 12.14
N GLN A 176 5.94 -12.39 11.80
CA GLN A 176 6.83 -11.73 12.77
C GLN A 176 6.09 -10.67 13.60
N TYR A 177 5.06 -10.03 12.99
CA TYR A 177 4.32 -8.92 13.60
C TYR A 177 2.94 -9.30 14.11
N ILE A 178 2.39 -10.41 13.61
CA ILE A 178 1.05 -10.91 13.98
C ILE A 178 1.24 -12.27 14.66
N GLN A 179 1.31 -12.25 15.96
CA GLN A 179 1.21 -13.45 16.79
C GLN A 179 -0.28 -13.79 16.95
N ASN A 180 -0.64 -15.06 16.72
CA ASN A 180 -2.02 -15.57 16.87
C ASN A 180 -2.44 -15.60 18.36
#